data_c21b2548747aa1daafa3359b02354bd2
#
_entry.id   c21b2548747aa1daafa3359b02354bd2
#
_cell.length_a   1.000
_cell.length_b   1.000
_cell.length_c   1.000
_cell.angle_alpha   90.00
_cell.angle_beta   90.00
_cell.angle_gamma   90.00
#
_symmetry.space_group_name_H-M   'P 1'
#
loop_
_entity.id
_entity.type
_entity.pdbx_description
1 polymer ?
#
loop_
_entity_poly.entity_id
_entity_poly.type
_entity_poly.pdbx_seq_one_letter_code
_entity_poly.pdbx_strand_id
1 'polypeptide(L)'
;KILFFLEQNMKKLFLLLFIAMIISISPAYGHKLISHDDSHRDFDSALVIPDHKISWAIYENLGTNETKFYTFDAKKGDSFYASIVIPNLDGLEKYSPSLILMNDDMSNGNTPSSNIQSSIQKFLYEGDYPGNEFYEPFGQVTYWERQEVKTIIPEDGQYFILVLDEKNQSGKYSLAIGT
;
A
#
# COMPACT_ATOMS: atom_id res chain seq x y z
N LYS A 1 23.46 10.00 -57.33
CA LYS A 1 22.05 10.29 -56.99
C LYS A 1 21.44 9.20 -56.10
N ILE A 2 21.64 7.94 -56.40
CA ILE A 2 21.08 6.79 -55.60
C ILE A 2 21.66 6.78 -54.16
N LEU A 3 22.97 7.00 -54.00
CA LEU A 3 23.63 7.02 -52.69
C LEU A 3 23.07 8.13 -51.76
N PHE A 4 22.86 9.31 -52.30
CA PHE A 4 22.30 10.45 -51.57
C PHE A 4 20.83 10.20 -51.14
N PHE A 5 20.04 9.54 -51.99
CA PHE A 5 18.66 9.18 -51.70
C PHE A 5 18.60 8.11 -50.58
N LEU A 6 19.48 7.14 -50.61
CA LEU A 6 19.59 6.12 -49.57
C LEU A 6 20.00 6.73 -48.21
N GLU A 7 20.95 7.64 -48.19
CA GLU A 7 21.40 8.33 -46.99
C GLU A 7 20.28 9.19 -46.36
N GLN A 8 19.50 9.92 -47.15
CA GLN A 8 18.36 10.70 -46.67
C GLN A 8 17.26 9.79 -46.08
N ASN A 9 16.98 8.65 -46.70
CA ASN A 9 15.97 7.71 -46.17
C ASN A 9 16.44 7.04 -44.90
N MET A 10 17.72 6.71 -44.77
CA MET A 10 18.28 6.19 -43.52
C MET A 10 18.17 7.22 -42.38
N LYS A 11 18.48 8.49 -42.59
CA LYS A 11 18.33 9.55 -41.58
C LYS A 11 16.89 9.69 -41.12
N LYS A 12 15.93 9.63 -42.05
CA LYS A 12 14.48 9.64 -41.71
C LYS A 12 14.07 8.41 -40.89
N LEU A 13 14.57 7.24 -41.28
CA LEU A 13 14.29 6.00 -40.55
C LEU A 13 14.86 6.06 -39.12
N PHE A 14 16.10 6.52 -38.94
CA PHE A 14 16.69 6.70 -37.61
C PHE A 14 15.93 7.73 -36.78
N LEU A 15 15.47 8.82 -37.37
CA LEU A 15 14.65 9.82 -36.66
C LEU A 15 13.30 9.23 -36.23
N LEU A 16 12.64 8.45 -37.07
CA LEU A 16 11.38 7.76 -36.74
C LEU A 16 11.56 6.73 -35.62
N LEU A 17 12.64 5.97 -35.69
CA LEU A 17 12.96 4.98 -34.61
C LEU A 17 13.26 5.70 -33.29
N PHE A 18 13.97 6.82 -33.32
CA PHE A 18 14.25 7.62 -32.13
C PHE A 18 12.98 8.23 -31.53
N ILE A 19 12.09 8.75 -32.36
CA ILE A 19 10.78 9.27 -31.92
C ILE A 19 9.93 8.12 -31.33
N ALA A 20 9.89 6.96 -31.98
CA ALA A 20 9.17 5.78 -31.48
C ALA A 20 9.71 5.33 -30.12
N MET A 21 11.02 5.38 -29.90
CA MET A 21 11.66 5.04 -28.63
C MET A 21 11.27 6.03 -27.52
N ILE A 22 11.15 7.33 -27.79
CA ILE A 22 10.72 8.34 -26.82
C ILE A 22 9.25 8.16 -26.45
N ILE A 23 8.39 7.81 -27.39
CA ILE A 23 6.94 7.60 -27.16
C ILE A 23 6.69 6.32 -26.36
N SER A 24 7.62 5.36 -26.37
CA SER A 24 7.52 4.08 -25.64
C SER A 24 7.89 4.18 -24.16
N ILE A 25 8.30 5.34 -23.66
CA ILE A 25 8.59 5.55 -22.24
C ILE A 25 7.25 5.71 -21.52
N SER A 26 6.67 4.59 -21.08
CA SER A 26 5.53 4.62 -20.14
C SER A 26 6.04 5.14 -18.79
N PRO A 27 5.40 6.13 -18.16
CA PRO A 27 5.74 6.49 -16.80
C PRO A 27 5.51 5.26 -15.90
N ALA A 28 6.55 4.79 -15.24
CA ALA A 28 6.43 3.79 -14.20
C ALA A 28 5.82 4.48 -12.97
N TYR A 29 4.53 4.25 -12.72
CA TYR A 29 3.88 4.67 -11.48
C TYR A 29 4.27 3.67 -10.40
N GLY A 30 5.29 4.03 -9.61
CA GLY A 30 5.62 3.30 -8.38
C GLY A 30 4.87 3.90 -7.19
N HIS A 31 4.81 3.16 -6.10
CA HIS A 31 4.33 3.69 -4.83
C HIS A 31 5.16 4.91 -4.41
N LYS A 32 4.49 5.94 -3.88
CA LYS A 32 5.17 7.00 -3.17
C LYS A 32 5.52 6.52 -1.77
N LEU A 33 6.74 6.81 -1.32
CA LEU A 33 7.17 6.45 0.03
C LEU A 33 6.67 7.49 1.05
N ILE A 34 6.06 7.03 2.13
CA ILE A 34 5.87 7.84 3.35
C ILE A 34 6.97 7.48 4.33
N SER A 35 7.81 8.48 4.65
CA SER A 35 8.83 8.36 5.70
C SER A 35 8.25 8.83 7.04
N HIS A 36 8.61 8.15 8.12
CA HIS A 36 8.13 8.41 9.47
C HIS A 36 9.25 8.17 10.49
N ASP A 37 9.02 8.63 11.72
CA ASP A 37 9.94 8.52 12.86
C ASP A 37 9.56 7.40 13.83
N ASP A 38 8.63 6.53 13.44
CA ASP A 38 8.15 5.40 14.25
C ASP A 38 7.35 5.81 15.50
N SER A 39 6.80 7.03 15.55
CA SER A 39 6.07 7.56 16.72
C SER A 39 4.58 7.17 16.77
N HIS A 40 4.00 6.69 15.67
CA HIS A 40 2.56 6.46 15.45
C HIS A 40 2.05 5.18 16.15
N ARG A 41 1.94 5.27 17.49
CA ARG A 41 1.57 4.13 18.37
C ARG A 41 0.23 4.27 19.08
N ASP A 42 -0.49 5.35 18.81
CA ASP A 42 -1.84 5.62 19.32
C ASP A 42 -2.62 6.47 18.32
N PHE A 43 -3.88 6.78 18.64
CA PHE A 43 -4.75 7.57 17.77
C PHE A 43 -4.25 9.01 17.60
N ASP A 44 -3.71 9.61 18.65
CA ASP A 44 -3.26 11.02 18.64
C ASP A 44 -1.97 11.19 17.84
N SER A 45 -1.13 10.17 17.80
CA SER A 45 0.14 10.14 17.06
C SER A 45 0.06 9.43 15.70
N ALA A 46 -1.14 9.06 15.23
CA ALA A 46 -1.33 8.30 14.02
C ALA A 46 -0.65 8.95 12.79
N LEU A 47 0.03 8.15 11.99
CA LEU A 47 0.70 8.61 10.77
C LEU A 47 -0.33 9.03 9.72
N VAL A 48 -0.29 10.29 9.31
CA VAL A 48 -1.24 10.84 8.34
C VAL A 48 -0.91 10.37 6.92
N ILE A 49 -1.89 9.75 6.27
CA ILE A 49 -1.87 9.43 4.85
C ILE A 49 -2.51 10.61 4.10
N PRO A 50 -1.75 11.37 3.30
CA PRO A 50 -2.25 12.64 2.75
C PRO A 50 -3.44 12.50 1.79
N ASP A 51 -3.49 11.41 1.03
CA ASP A 51 -4.59 11.06 0.13
C ASP A 51 -4.59 9.54 -0.07
N HIS A 52 -5.59 8.86 0.47
CA HIS A 52 -5.72 7.41 0.41
C HIS A 52 -5.97 6.83 -1.00
N LYS A 53 -6.21 7.69 -2.00
CA LYS A 53 -6.40 7.31 -3.42
C LYS A 53 -5.07 7.27 -4.18
N ILE A 54 -4.02 7.87 -3.62
CA ILE A 54 -2.68 7.82 -4.20
C ILE A 54 -1.97 6.56 -3.69
N SER A 55 -1.20 5.94 -4.56
CA SER A 55 -0.43 4.75 -4.24
C SER A 55 0.75 5.08 -3.31
N TRP A 56 0.66 4.66 -2.06
CA TRP A 56 1.67 4.84 -1.01
C TRP A 56 2.26 3.51 -0.58
N ALA A 57 3.53 3.52 -0.18
CA ALA A 57 4.19 2.43 0.52
C ALA A 57 4.80 2.94 1.84
N ILE A 58 4.61 2.19 2.91
CA ILE A 58 5.11 2.46 4.26
C ILE A 58 5.83 1.21 4.73
N TYR A 59 7.14 1.34 5.00
CA TYR A 59 7.97 0.23 5.48
C TYR A 59 8.07 0.30 7.00
N GLU A 60 7.76 -0.82 7.66
CA GLU A 60 7.60 -0.87 9.11
C GLU A 60 8.33 -2.02 9.79
N ASN A 61 8.66 -1.76 11.04
CA ASN A 61 9.00 -2.79 12.02
C ASN A 61 7.90 -2.79 13.09
N LEU A 62 7.28 -3.93 13.31
CA LEU A 62 6.29 -4.11 14.36
C LEU A 62 6.92 -4.90 15.50
N GLY A 63 7.00 -4.31 16.67
CA GLY A 63 7.44 -4.97 17.90
C GLY A 63 6.37 -5.90 18.47
N THR A 64 6.77 -6.75 19.41
CA THR A 64 5.87 -7.59 20.18
C THR A 64 4.91 -6.74 20.99
N ASN A 65 3.60 -7.03 20.92
CA ASN A 65 2.53 -6.25 21.58
C ASN A 65 2.43 -4.79 21.12
N GLU A 66 2.98 -4.46 19.97
CA GLU A 66 2.91 -3.13 19.39
C GLU A 66 1.73 -3.04 18.41
N THR A 67 1.17 -1.84 18.29
CA THR A 67 0.19 -1.48 17.26
C THR A 67 0.68 -0.23 16.54
N LYS A 68 0.60 -0.23 15.23
CA LYS A 68 0.86 0.96 14.39
C LYS A 68 -0.44 1.57 13.95
N PHE A 69 -0.52 2.90 14.02
CA PHE A 69 -1.71 3.67 13.71
C PHE A 69 -1.48 4.59 12.52
N TYR A 70 -2.40 4.54 11.56
CA TYR A 70 -2.41 5.41 10.39
C TYR A 70 -3.79 6.05 10.30
N THR A 71 -3.85 7.27 9.75
CA THR A 71 -5.11 8.00 9.61
C THR A 71 -5.22 8.69 8.25
N PHE A 72 -6.43 8.81 7.74
CA PHE A 72 -6.76 9.51 6.49
C PHE A 72 -8.20 10.03 6.52
N ASP A 73 -8.45 11.09 5.76
CA ASP A 73 -9.79 11.57 5.50
C ASP A 73 -10.36 10.90 4.25
N ALA A 74 -11.63 10.53 4.28
CA ALA A 74 -12.32 9.95 3.15
C ALA A 74 -13.74 10.44 2.99
N LYS A 75 -14.28 10.32 1.78
CA LYS A 75 -15.66 10.65 1.43
C LYS A 75 -16.47 9.39 1.17
N LYS A 76 -17.76 9.47 1.50
CA LYS A 76 -18.71 8.42 1.15
C LYS A 76 -18.63 8.07 -0.33
N GLY A 77 -18.47 6.78 -0.64
CA GLY A 77 -18.34 6.27 -2.00
C GLY A 77 -16.92 6.22 -2.53
N ASP A 78 -15.91 6.73 -1.80
CA ASP A 78 -14.53 6.55 -2.18
C ASP A 78 -14.16 5.06 -2.16
N SER A 79 -13.37 4.62 -3.15
CA SER A 79 -12.73 3.31 -3.11
C SER A 79 -11.55 3.36 -2.16
N PHE A 80 -11.48 2.40 -1.26
CA PHE A 80 -10.35 2.20 -0.37
C PHE A 80 -9.62 0.92 -0.71
N TYR A 81 -8.30 1.01 -0.80
CA TYR A 81 -7.39 -0.12 -0.98
C TYR A 81 -6.29 -0.08 0.06
N ALA A 82 -5.99 -1.23 0.66
CA ALA A 82 -4.80 -1.45 1.44
C ALA A 82 -4.34 -2.90 1.33
N SER A 83 -3.03 -3.15 1.41
CA SER A 83 -2.47 -4.49 1.47
C SER A 83 -1.23 -4.54 2.34
N ILE A 84 -0.99 -5.72 2.92
CA ILE A 84 0.23 -6.02 3.67
C ILE A 84 1.06 -7.02 2.86
N VAL A 85 2.36 -6.75 2.77
CA VAL A 85 3.36 -7.67 2.24
C VAL A 85 4.50 -7.82 3.24
N ILE A 86 5.06 -9.02 3.33
CA ILE A 86 6.14 -9.37 4.27
C ILE A 86 7.41 -9.61 3.45
N PRO A 87 8.55 -8.96 3.78
CA PRO A 87 9.79 -9.23 3.07
C PRO A 87 10.19 -10.71 3.20
N ASN A 88 10.63 -11.30 2.10
CA ASN A 88 11.11 -12.68 2.06
C ASN A 88 12.45 -12.76 2.81
N LEU A 89 12.36 -12.89 4.14
CA LEU A 89 13.48 -13.02 5.06
C LEU A 89 13.26 -14.24 5.96
N ASP A 90 14.33 -14.93 6.27
CA ASP A 90 14.32 -16.08 7.16
C ASP A 90 13.63 -15.75 8.51
N GLY A 91 12.69 -16.58 8.90
CA GLY A 91 11.91 -16.44 10.12
C GLY A 91 10.62 -15.64 9.99
N LEU A 92 10.37 -15.01 8.84
CA LEU A 92 9.12 -14.27 8.57
C LEU A 92 8.11 -15.04 7.70
N GLU A 93 8.39 -16.28 7.36
CA GLU A 93 7.55 -17.10 6.45
C GLU A 93 6.10 -17.18 6.92
N LYS A 94 5.89 -17.28 8.22
CA LYS A 94 4.56 -17.38 8.86
C LYS A 94 4.10 -16.09 9.55
N TYR A 95 4.90 -15.03 9.45
CA TYR A 95 4.54 -13.74 10.02
C TYR A 95 3.41 -13.10 9.21
N SER A 96 2.36 -12.65 9.89
CA SER A 96 1.19 -12.02 9.27
C SER A 96 0.44 -11.19 10.31
N PRO A 97 0.75 -9.89 10.42
CA PRO A 97 0.01 -8.99 11.29
C PRO A 97 -1.41 -8.77 10.77
N SER A 98 -2.34 -8.48 11.69
CA SER A 98 -3.72 -8.13 11.37
C SER A 98 -3.80 -6.67 10.89
N LEU A 99 -4.73 -6.39 9.97
CA LEU A 99 -5.09 -5.04 9.56
C LEU A 99 -6.53 -4.76 10.02
N ILE A 100 -6.74 -3.61 10.65
CA ILE A 100 -8.06 -3.14 11.07
C ILE A 100 -8.32 -1.80 10.40
N LEU A 101 -9.50 -1.67 9.79
CA LEU A 101 -10.02 -0.39 9.28
C LEU A 101 -11.19 0.05 10.16
N MET A 102 -11.18 1.30 10.64
CA MET A 102 -12.24 1.86 11.46
C MET A 102 -12.41 3.37 11.21
N ASN A 103 -13.59 3.92 11.53
CA ASN A 103 -13.82 5.36 11.49
C ASN A 103 -13.59 6.01 12.86
N ASP A 104 -13.51 7.35 12.91
CA ASP A 104 -13.19 8.13 14.10
C ASP A 104 -14.24 7.97 15.22
N ASP A 105 -15.50 7.79 14.91
CA ASP A 105 -16.56 7.61 15.92
C ASP A 105 -16.25 6.47 16.90
N MET A 106 -15.49 5.48 16.43
CA MET A 106 -15.07 4.33 17.25
C MET A 106 -13.80 4.61 18.06
N SER A 107 -12.92 5.50 17.59
CA SER A 107 -11.70 5.88 18.33
C SER A 107 -12.04 6.58 19.65
N ASN A 108 -13.14 7.32 19.68
CA ASN A 108 -13.65 8.06 20.83
C ASN A 108 -14.51 7.22 21.80
N GLY A 109 -14.60 5.91 21.62
CA GLY A 109 -15.38 5.02 22.46
C GLY A 109 -16.90 5.18 22.34
N ASN A 110 -17.36 5.88 21.30
CA ASN A 110 -18.76 6.03 21.01
C ASN A 110 -19.32 4.70 20.47
N THR A 111 -20.40 4.22 21.07
CA THR A 111 -21.12 3.08 20.48
C THR A 111 -21.81 3.51 19.20
N PRO A 112 -21.64 2.80 18.07
CA PRO A 112 -22.33 3.12 16.83
C PRO A 112 -23.85 3.18 17.09
N SER A 113 -24.51 4.21 16.56
CA SER A 113 -25.96 4.22 16.53
C SER A 113 -26.43 2.96 15.77
N SER A 114 -27.46 2.31 16.27
CA SER A 114 -27.93 0.96 16.00
C SER A 114 -28.21 0.58 14.53
N ASN A 115 -27.89 1.44 13.55
CA ASN A 115 -28.07 1.21 12.12
C ASN A 115 -26.78 1.21 11.30
N ILE A 116 -25.60 1.38 11.92
CA ILE A 116 -24.30 1.31 11.23
C ILE A 116 -23.70 -0.05 11.53
N GLN A 117 -23.82 -0.93 10.56
CA GLN A 117 -23.25 -2.27 10.59
C GLN A 117 -21.72 -2.13 10.60
N SER A 118 -21.13 -2.30 11.79
CA SER A 118 -19.71 -2.36 12.13
C SER A 118 -18.79 -1.38 11.40
N SER A 119 -18.54 -0.26 12.02
CA SER A 119 -17.48 0.70 11.68
C SER A 119 -16.05 0.13 11.89
N ILE A 120 -15.92 -1.09 12.42
CA ILE A 120 -14.65 -1.81 12.55
C ILE A 120 -14.66 -3.02 11.62
N GLN A 121 -13.67 -3.07 10.71
CA GLN A 121 -13.43 -4.21 9.83
C GLN A 121 -12.03 -4.73 10.08
N LYS A 122 -11.92 -6.00 10.42
CA LYS A 122 -10.66 -6.70 10.67
C LYS A 122 -10.36 -7.65 9.52
N PHE A 123 -9.15 -7.59 9.04
CA PHE A 123 -8.67 -8.38 7.92
C PHE A 123 -7.47 -9.22 8.37
N LEU A 124 -7.57 -10.52 8.18
CA LEU A 124 -6.56 -11.52 8.48
C LEU A 124 -6.08 -12.15 7.18
N TYR A 125 -4.86 -12.64 7.17
CA TYR A 125 -4.39 -13.49 6.10
C TYR A 125 -4.92 -14.91 6.29
N GLU A 126 -5.67 -15.40 5.31
CA GLU A 126 -6.30 -16.73 5.33
C GLU A 126 -5.67 -17.69 4.31
N GLY A 127 -4.60 -17.25 3.61
CA GLY A 127 -3.90 -18.06 2.61
C GLY A 127 -2.86 -19.01 3.22
N ASP A 128 -2.29 -19.83 2.36
CA ASP A 128 -1.17 -20.72 2.71
C ASP A 128 0.13 -19.93 2.91
N TYR A 129 0.97 -20.38 3.85
CA TYR A 129 2.29 -19.81 4.09
C TYR A 129 3.37 -20.55 3.28
N PRO A 130 4.39 -19.82 2.76
CA PRO A 130 4.71 -18.42 3.02
C PRO A 130 3.88 -17.41 2.21
N GLY A 131 3.00 -17.81 1.30
CA GLY A 131 2.21 -16.97 0.42
C GLY A 131 2.80 -16.83 -0.99
N ASN A 132 2.10 -16.12 -1.87
CA ASN A 132 2.60 -15.80 -3.20
C ASN A 132 3.77 -14.83 -3.11
N GLU A 133 4.76 -15.00 -3.98
CA GLU A 133 5.89 -14.09 -4.07
C GLU A 133 5.60 -12.94 -5.02
N PHE A 134 5.99 -11.75 -4.60
CA PHE A 134 5.99 -10.53 -5.39
C PHE A 134 7.37 -9.87 -5.32
N TYR A 135 7.98 -9.60 -6.49
CA TYR A 135 9.25 -8.86 -6.55
C TYR A 135 8.98 -7.38 -6.77
N GLU A 136 9.47 -6.54 -5.86
CA GLU A 136 9.37 -5.10 -5.94
C GLU A 136 10.70 -4.54 -6.53
N PRO A 137 10.67 -3.99 -7.77
CA PRO A 137 11.90 -3.66 -8.48
C PRO A 137 12.62 -2.40 -7.97
N PHE A 138 11.94 -1.48 -7.29
CA PHE A 138 12.56 -0.25 -6.75
C PHE A 138 13.44 -0.54 -5.54
N GLY A 139 12.91 -1.26 -4.56
CA GLY A 139 13.65 -1.70 -3.39
C GLY A 139 14.50 -2.94 -3.65
N GLN A 140 14.31 -3.60 -4.81
CA GLN A 140 14.95 -4.88 -5.16
C GLN A 140 14.73 -5.95 -4.07
N VAL A 141 13.50 -6.00 -3.55
CA VAL A 141 13.10 -6.91 -2.48
C VAL A 141 11.99 -7.82 -2.99
N THR A 142 12.10 -9.11 -2.66
CA THR A 142 10.99 -10.05 -2.82
C THR A 142 10.16 -10.05 -1.55
N TYR A 143 8.85 -10.03 -1.70
CA TYR A 143 7.88 -10.08 -0.62
C TYR A 143 6.98 -11.29 -0.76
N TRP A 144 6.42 -11.74 0.35
CA TRP A 144 5.25 -12.60 0.37
C TRP A 144 4.00 -11.76 0.55
N GLU A 145 3.01 -11.97 -0.31
CA GLU A 145 1.70 -11.32 -0.19
C GLU A 145 0.96 -11.81 1.05
N ARG A 146 0.22 -10.91 1.69
CA ARG A 146 -0.70 -11.19 2.79
C ARG A 146 -2.08 -10.67 2.44
N GLN A 147 -2.84 -10.20 3.42
CA GLN A 147 -4.19 -9.72 3.21
C GLN A 147 -4.23 -8.46 2.34
N GLU A 148 -5.25 -8.43 1.50
CA GLU A 148 -5.63 -7.30 0.67
C GLU A 148 -7.04 -6.87 1.06
N VAL A 149 -7.22 -5.56 1.17
CA VAL A 149 -8.50 -4.93 1.50
C VAL A 149 -8.95 -4.09 0.32
N LYS A 150 -10.16 -4.37 -0.16
CA LYS A 150 -10.87 -3.54 -1.14
C LYS A 150 -12.27 -3.29 -0.61
N THR A 151 -12.60 -2.04 -0.35
CA THR A 151 -13.92 -1.68 0.16
C THR A 151 -14.33 -0.30 -0.34
N ILE A 152 -15.61 0.02 -0.15
CA ILE A 152 -16.15 1.35 -0.42
C ILE A 152 -16.41 2.03 0.90
N ILE A 153 -15.93 3.26 1.04
CA ILE A 153 -16.12 4.08 2.24
C ILE A 153 -17.62 4.37 2.42
N PRO A 154 -18.21 4.01 3.57
CA PRO A 154 -19.65 4.09 3.77
C PRO A 154 -20.16 5.52 4.08
N GLU A 155 -19.30 6.39 4.64
CA GLU A 155 -19.65 7.75 5.06
C GLU A 155 -18.44 8.68 5.04
N ASP A 156 -18.68 10.00 5.04
CA ASP A 156 -17.63 11.01 5.16
C ASP A 156 -17.01 10.97 6.54
N GLY A 157 -15.68 11.11 6.64
CA GLY A 157 -15.03 11.23 7.94
C GLY A 157 -13.57 10.87 7.93
N GLN A 158 -12.99 10.91 9.13
CA GLN A 158 -11.65 10.42 9.40
C GLN A 158 -11.70 8.90 9.65
N TYR A 159 -10.73 8.22 9.08
CA TYR A 159 -10.56 6.78 9.21
C TYR A 159 -9.19 6.45 9.77
N PHE A 160 -9.12 5.33 10.48
CA PHE A 160 -7.88 4.78 10.99
C PHE A 160 -7.62 3.39 10.42
N ILE A 161 -6.35 3.13 10.16
CA ILE A 161 -5.82 1.80 9.90
C ILE A 161 -4.95 1.44 11.08
N LEU A 162 -5.18 0.28 11.67
CA LEU A 162 -4.33 -0.29 12.70
C LEU A 162 -3.68 -1.56 12.17
N VAL A 163 -2.38 -1.68 12.42
CA VAL A 163 -1.64 -2.92 12.14
C VAL A 163 -1.06 -3.44 13.43
N LEU A 164 -1.41 -4.67 13.80
CA LEU A 164 -0.97 -5.32 15.04
C LEU A 164 -0.75 -6.81 14.85
N ASP A 165 0.13 -7.39 15.64
CA ASP A 165 0.29 -8.85 15.68
C ASP A 165 -0.39 -9.42 16.92
N GLU A 166 -1.35 -10.34 16.69
CA GLU A 166 -2.11 -11.00 17.78
C GLU A 166 -1.45 -12.27 18.30
N LYS A 167 -0.39 -12.72 17.61
CA LYS A 167 0.35 -13.93 17.98
C LYS A 167 1.59 -13.63 18.83
N ASN A 168 1.73 -12.38 19.26
CA ASN A 168 2.84 -11.92 20.09
C ASN A 168 4.21 -12.09 19.40
N GLN A 169 4.23 -11.90 18.07
CA GLN A 169 5.41 -11.94 17.23
C GLN A 169 5.88 -10.52 16.94
N SER A 170 7.10 -10.41 16.48
CA SER A 170 7.63 -9.18 15.92
C SER A 170 8.13 -9.43 14.50
N GLY A 171 8.08 -8.43 13.65
CA GLY A 171 8.50 -8.62 12.26
C GLY A 171 8.50 -7.33 11.46
N LYS A 172 8.87 -7.48 10.20
CA LYS A 172 8.84 -6.39 9.20
C LYS A 172 7.68 -6.59 8.25
N TYR A 173 7.06 -5.50 7.85
CA TYR A 173 6.06 -5.50 6.80
C TYR A 173 6.13 -4.23 5.96
N SER A 174 5.51 -4.24 4.81
CA SER A 174 5.18 -3.03 4.07
C SER A 174 3.66 -2.93 3.98
N LEU A 175 3.13 -1.75 4.30
CA LEU A 175 1.73 -1.39 4.11
C LEU A 175 1.63 -0.58 2.82
N ALA A 176 0.88 -1.09 1.85
CA ALA A 176 0.49 -0.34 0.66
C ALA A 176 -0.92 0.22 0.84
N ILE A 177 -1.14 1.48 0.44
CA ILE A 177 -2.43 2.16 0.49
C ILE A 177 -2.65 2.85 -0.84
N GLY A 178 -3.88 2.79 -1.36
CA GLY A 178 -4.25 3.38 -2.64
C GLY A 178 -3.75 2.60 -3.87
N THR A 179 -4.13 3.01 -5.07
CA THR A 179 -3.84 2.32 -6.35
C THR A 179 -3.35 3.29 -7.42
#